data_9b6b4710fa67ded3deeaa9e80a1a6941
#
_entry.id   9b6b4710fa67ded3deeaa9e80a1a6941
#
_cell.length_a   1.000
_cell.length_b   1.000
_cell.length_c   1.000
_cell.angle_alpha   90.00
_cell.angle_beta   90.00
_cell.angle_gamma   90.00
#
_symmetry.space_group_name_H-M   'P 1'
#
loop_
_entity.id
_entity.type
_entity.pdbx_description
1 polymer ?
#
loop_
_entity_poly.entity_id
_entity_poly.type
_entity_poly.pdbx_seq_one_letter_code
_entity_poly.pdbx_strand_id
1 'polypeptide(L)'
;MTMNKRYLIALFLCAACTLSGCGGEQPPDTYSAAEDSLPSLTALVSPAGDLQCTQQTEDGTVSYRYTGLDDTVQAVTDYRQALETDYACVPLSAQGQRLPEDEALSDEGELILARESDTGSGLFQLDVTWDQDSCTVSPSYDASGTLPEADTSMTNAEAVEYFSALPPASLGLSGDTMAAYSVFCEDGQVLLDGVPCLCLNIYQSGRYQASYLFSPADRQIYRLDRTTEQVTPLTP
;
A
#
# COMPACT_ATOMS: atom_id res chain seq x y z
N MET A 1 45.78 60.42 22.65
CA MET A 1 45.06 60.66 21.37
C MET A 1 44.55 59.32 20.91
N THR A 2 43.35 58.98 21.34
CA THR A 2 42.69 57.67 21.22
C THR A 2 41.85 57.63 19.94
N MET A 3 42.25 56.85 18.98
CA MET A 3 41.52 56.64 17.71
C MET A 3 40.52 55.48 17.83
N ASN A 4 39.29 55.78 17.59
CA ASN A 4 38.09 54.89 17.72
C ASN A 4 38.11 53.67 16.81
N LYS A 5 38.05 52.47 17.42
CA LYS A 5 37.80 51.16 16.81
C LYS A 5 36.29 50.94 16.48
N ARG A 6 35.67 51.70 15.66
CA ARG A 6 34.20 51.59 15.42
C ARG A 6 33.76 51.58 13.97
N TYR A 7 34.60 51.26 12.98
CA TYR A 7 34.19 51.20 11.57
C TYR A 7 34.71 50.00 10.79
N LEU A 8 34.64 48.81 11.36
CA LEU A 8 35.06 47.59 10.63
C LEU A 8 34.09 46.41 10.78
N ILE A 9 32.79 46.70 11.01
CA ILE A 9 31.73 45.69 11.05
C ILE A 9 30.52 46.16 10.18
N ALA A 10 30.78 46.46 8.93
CA ALA A 10 29.70 46.76 8.01
C ALA A 10 30.05 46.48 6.55
N LEU A 11 30.66 45.34 6.26
CA LEU A 11 30.92 44.94 4.86
C LEU A 11 30.99 43.43 4.65
N PHE A 12 30.15 42.65 5.38
CA PHE A 12 30.06 41.19 5.14
C PHE A 12 28.59 40.72 5.15
N LEU A 13 27.67 41.56 4.69
CA LEU A 13 26.26 41.17 4.67
C LEU A 13 25.62 41.54 3.31
N CYS A 14 26.20 41.11 2.20
CA CYS A 14 25.57 41.23 0.88
C CYS A 14 26.29 40.34 -0.14
N ALA A 15 26.29 39.05 0.05
CA ALA A 15 26.68 38.09 -1.00
C ALA A 15 26.03 36.72 -0.77
N ALA A 16 24.74 36.69 -0.47
CA ALA A 16 23.93 35.49 -0.44
C ALA A 16 22.61 35.75 -1.13
N CYS A 17 22.69 36.23 -2.34
CA CYS A 17 21.50 36.32 -3.21
C CYS A 17 21.94 35.93 -4.61
N THR A 18 21.20 35.00 -5.19
CA THR A 18 21.13 34.65 -6.61
C THR A 18 22.23 33.76 -7.18
N LEU A 19 22.11 32.47 -6.92
CA LEU A 19 22.29 31.51 -7.98
C LEU A 19 20.97 30.72 -8.11
N SER A 20 19.95 31.39 -8.65
CA SER A 20 18.85 30.71 -9.32
C SER A 20 19.42 30.19 -10.64
N GLY A 21 20.21 29.12 -10.57
CA GLY A 21 20.59 28.35 -11.74
C GLY A 21 19.33 27.61 -12.22
N CYS A 22 18.96 27.80 -13.47
CA CYS A 22 18.12 26.88 -14.22
C CYS A 22 18.89 25.57 -14.40
N GLY A 23 18.84 24.72 -13.41
CA GLY A 23 19.28 23.34 -13.41
C GLY A 23 18.42 22.66 -12.39
N GLY A 24 17.66 21.62 -12.79
CA GLY A 24 16.90 20.80 -11.84
C GLY A 24 17.80 20.39 -10.68
N GLU A 25 17.30 20.42 -9.47
CA GLU A 25 18.02 19.92 -8.31
C GLU A 25 18.24 18.41 -8.50
N GLN A 26 19.38 17.92 -8.04
CA GLN A 26 19.61 16.48 -8.08
C GLN A 26 18.58 15.81 -7.15
N PRO A 27 17.87 14.76 -7.62
CA PRO A 27 16.94 14.03 -6.77
C PRO A 27 17.65 13.56 -5.47
N PRO A 28 16.97 13.58 -4.32
CA PRO A 28 17.57 13.04 -3.10
C PRO A 28 17.73 11.52 -3.19
N ASP A 29 18.64 10.95 -2.44
CA ASP A 29 18.75 9.49 -2.31
C ASP A 29 17.62 8.93 -1.42
N THR A 30 17.18 9.71 -0.42
CA THR A 30 16.16 9.31 0.55
C THR A 30 15.21 10.48 0.86
N TYR A 31 13.97 10.13 1.20
CA TYR A 31 13.02 11.04 1.86
C TYR A 31 13.07 10.80 3.36
N SER A 32 13.04 11.88 4.16
CA SER A 32 13.15 11.79 5.62
C SER A 32 12.10 12.66 6.30
N ALA A 33 11.52 12.15 7.38
CA ALA A 33 10.70 12.91 8.32
C ALA A 33 10.94 12.37 9.73
N ALA A 34 11.11 13.26 10.71
CA ALA A 34 11.57 12.93 12.06
C ALA A 34 12.90 12.14 12.02
N GLU A 35 12.93 10.92 12.57
CA GLU A 35 14.11 10.05 12.58
C GLU A 35 14.05 8.95 11.53
N ASP A 36 12.96 8.88 10.78
CA ASP A 36 12.71 7.86 9.75
C ASP A 36 13.13 8.33 8.36
N SER A 37 13.44 7.37 7.50
CA SER A 37 13.72 7.63 6.09
C SER A 37 13.35 6.43 5.21
N LEU A 38 12.98 6.73 3.96
CA LEU A 38 12.77 5.75 2.89
C LEU A 38 13.56 6.17 1.65
N PRO A 39 13.98 5.22 0.81
CA PRO A 39 14.61 5.56 -0.47
C PRO A 39 13.69 6.41 -1.33
N SER A 40 14.29 7.32 -2.09
CA SER A 40 13.54 8.16 -3.02
C SER A 40 13.02 7.37 -4.23
N LEU A 41 12.12 7.98 -5.00
CA LEU A 41 11.62 7.42 -6.25
C LEU A 41 12.79 7.00 -7.16
N THR A 42 13.77 7.86 -7.36
CA THR A 42 14.91 7.62 -8.25
C THR A 42 15.96 6.67 -7.69
N ALA A 43 15.93 6.40 -6.40
CA ALA A 43 16.80 5.40 -5.76
C ALA A 43 16.29 3.98 -5.97
N LEU A 44 14.98 3.78 -6.09
CA LEU A 44 14.36 2.46 -6.28
C LEU A 44 13.96 2.18 -7.72
N VAL A 45 13.51 3.21 -8.43
CA VAL A 45 13.01 3.09 -9.81
C VAL A 45 13.96 3.85 -10.73
N SER A 46 14.18 3.31 -11.93
CA SER A 46 14.91 4.00 -12.99
C SER A 46 13.93 4.46 -14.06
N PRO A 47 13.14 5.52 -13.78
CA PRO A 47 12.13 5.96 -14.72
C PRO A 47 12.78 6.46 -16.02
N ALA A 48 12.13 6.16 -17.14
CA ALA A 48 12.54 6.69 -18.43
C ALA A 48 12.11 8.15 -18.56
N GLY A 49 12.85 8.93 -19.34
CA GLY A 49 12.58 10.33 -19.63
C GLY A 49 13.69 11.29 -19.22
N ASP A 50 13.48 12.55 -19.53
CA ASP A 50 14.37 13.66 -19.13
C ASP A 50 13.98 14.18 -17.73
N LEU A 51 14.17 13.33 -16.73
CA LEU A 51 13.74 13.55 -15.36
C LEU A 51 14.33 14.84 -14.76
N GLN A 52 13.46 15.65 -14.21
CA GLN A 52 13.82 16.81 -13.40
C GLN A 52 13.17 16.67 -12.01
N CYS A 53 13.92 17.01 -10.97
CA CYS A 53 13.42 17.06 -9.60
C CYS A 53 13.47 18.51 -9.10
N THR A 54 12.42 18.93 -8.41
CA THR A 54 12.37 20.23 -7.74
C THR A 54 11.91 20.01 -6.31
N GLN A 55 12.72 20.43 -5.35
CA GLN A 55 12.34 20.46 -3.96
C GLN A 55 11.55 21.73 -3.66
N GLN A 56 10.44 21.60 -2.95
CA GLN A 56 9.62 22.71 -2.47
C GLN A 56 9.50 22.61 -0.96
N THR A 57 9.39 23.75 -0.31
CA THR A 57 9.13 23.82 1.13
C THR A 57 8.01 24.82 1.36
N GLU A 58 6.89 24.33 1.86
CA GLU A 58 5.72 25.14 2.17
C GLU A 58 5.27 24.80 3.60
N ASP A 59 5.09 25.82 4.43
CA ASP A 59 4.68 25.69 5.84
C ASP A 59 5.49 24.65 6.66
N GLY A 60 6.77 24.48 6.30
CA GLY A 60 7.67 23.53 6.95
C GLY A 60 7.59 22.11 6.41
N THR A 61 6.69 21.82 5.49
CA THR A 61 6.58 20.56 4.77
C THR A 61 7.47 20.60 3.54
N VAL A 62 8.32 19.59 3.39
CA VAL A 62 9.18 19.41 2.23
C VAL A 62 8.48 18.48 1.25
N SER A 63 8.45 18.86 -0.03
CA SER A 63 7.96 18.02 -1.11
C SER A 63 8.94 17.96 -2.26
N TYR A 64 8.91 16.89 -3.01
CA TYR A 64 9.77 16.64 -4.17
C TYR A 64 8.91 16.40 -5.39
N ARG A 65 8.95 17.32 -6.33
CA ARG A 65 8.19 17.21 -7.58
C ARG A 65 9.09 16.72 -8.71
N TYR A 66 8.70 15.65 -9.33
CA TYR A 66 9.33 15.02 -10.48
C TYR A 66 8.54 15.34 -11.75
N THR A 67 9.24 15.76 -12.80
CA THR A 67 8.68 16.02 -14.13
C THR A 67 9.58 15.41 -15.20
N GLY A 68 9.07 15.28 -16.43
CA GLY A 68 9.83 14.69 -17.53
C GLY A 68 9.90 13.16 -17.45
N LEU A 69 8.94 12.52 -16.78
CA LEU A 69 8.72 11.08 -16.79
C LEU A 69 8.03 10.68 -18.10
N ASP A 70 8.50 9.63 -18.77
CA ASP A 70 7.84 9.12 -19.98
C ASP A 70 6.50 8.44 -19.65
N ASP A 71 6.42 7.80 -18.47
CA ASP A 71 5.21 7.16 -17.95
C ASP A 71 5.17 7.36 -16.42
N THR A 72 4.40 8.35 -15.99
CA THR A 72 4.29 8.70 -14.57
C THR A 72 3.57 7.61 -13.78
N VAL A 73 2.50 7.04 -14.33
CA VAL A 73 1.71 6.00 -13.66
C VAL A 73 2.56 4.74 -13.42
N GLN A 74 3.32 4.33 -14.44
CA GLN A 74 4.22 3.18 -14.31
C GLN A 74 5.31 3.44 -13.27
N ALA A 75 5.92 4.65 -13.26
CA ALA A 75 6.93 5.00 -12.28
C ALA A 75 6.39 4.98 -10.84
N VAL A 76 5.17 5.50 -10.61
CA VAL A 76 4.50 5.45 -9.29
C VAL A 76 4.14 4.01 -8.91
N THR A 77 3.67 3.21 -9.88
CA THR A 77 3.35 1.79 -9.65
C THR A 77 4.58 0.99 -9.23
N ASP A 78 5.69 1.13 -9.96
CA ASP A 78 6.94 0.43 -9.65
C ASP A 78 7.50 0.87 -8.29
N TYR A 79 7.41 2.17 -7.99
CA TYR A 79 7.84 2.73 -6.70
C TYR A 79 6.99 2.18 -5.54
N ARG A 80 5.66 2.21 -5.68
CA ARG A 80 4.73 1.59 -4.72
C ARG A 80 5.12 0.14 -4.47
N GLN A 81 5.24 -0.67 -5.52
CA GLN A 81 5.57 -2.09 -5.41
C GLN A 81 6.90 -2.35 -4.70
N ALA A 82 7.94 -1.56 -5.00
CA ALA A 82 9.23 -1.67 -4.34
C ALA A 82 9.13 -1.37 -2.84
N LEU A 83 8.40 -0.32 -2.45
CA LEU A 83 8.21 0.04 -1.05
C LEU A 83 7.35 -0.96 -0.27
N GLU A 84 6.33 -1.55 -0.90
CA GLU A 84 5.54 -2.63 -0.30
C GLU A 84 6.39 -3.88 -0.06
N THR A 85 7.19 -4.28 -1.07
CA THR A 85 7.95 -5.52 -1.04
C THR A 85 9.14 -5.46 -0.08
N ASP A 86 9.94 -4.38 -0.15
CA ASP A 86 11.24 -4.32 0.49
C ASP A 86 11.27 -3.49 1.78
N TYR A 87 10.27 -2.63 1.99
CA TYR A 87 10.25 -1.66 3.09
C TYR A 87 9.02 -1.75 3.99
N ALA A 88 8.18 -2.77 3.79
CA ALA A 88 6.97 -3.03 4.55
C ALA A 88 5.98 -1.84 4.58
N CYS A 89 6.00 -1.02 3.54
CA CYS A 89 5.02 0.06 3.39
C CYS A 89 3.66 -0.52 3.03
N VAL A 90 2.61 0.12 3.53
CA VAL A 90 1.22 -0.22 3.26
C VAL A 90 0.62 0.92 2.44
N PRO A 91 0.06 0.64 1.26
CA PRO A 91 -0.62 1.65 0.47
C PRO A 91 -1.97 1.98 1.10
N LEU A 92 -2.22 3.26 1.29
CA LEU A 92 -3.46 3.80 1.84
C LEU A 92 -4.07 4.81 0.86
N SER A 93 -5.40 4.89 0.84
CA SER A 93 -6.11 5.99 0.20
C SER A 93 -5.89 7.31 0.96
N ALA A 94 -6.25 8.44 0.36
CA ALA A 94 -6.27 9.74 1.04
C ALA A 94 -7.15 9.78 2.32
N GLN A 95 -8.07 8.82 2.47
CA GLN A 95 -8.88 8.65 3.68
C GLN A 95 -8.24 7.70 4.71
N GLY A 96 -7.02 7.23 4.45
CA GLY A 96 -6.28 6.34 5.34
C GLY A 96 -6.78 4.88 5.34
N GLN A 97 -7.53 4.46 4.33
CA GLN A 97 -7.95 3.07 4.17
C GLN A 97 -6.93 2.30 3.35
N ARG A 98 -6.67 1.03 3.69
CA ARG A 98 -5.79 0.19 2.88
C ARG A 98 -6.33 0.05 1.46
N LEU A 99 -5.44 0.20 0.49
CA LEU A 99 -5.72 -0.11 -0.90
C LEU A 99 -5.46 -1.60 -1.16
N PRO A 100 -6.24 -2.25 -2.04
CA PRO A 100 -5.96 -3.61 -2.50
C PRO A 100 -4.55 -3.74 -3.13
N GLU A 101 -3.91 -4.90 -2.95
CA GLU A 101 -2.56 -5.14 -3.50
C GLU A 101 -2.51 -4.99 -5.03
N ASP A 102 -3.58 -5.38 -5.73
CA ASP A 102 -3.67 -5.42 -7.20
C ASP A 102 -4.42 -4.20 -7.76
N GLU A 103 -4.70 -3.18 -6.93
CA GLU A 103 -5.41 -2.00 -7.44
C GLU A 103 -4.56 -1.26 -8.46
N ALA A 104 -5.05 -1.23 -9.70
CA ALA A 104 -4.42 -0.48 -10.78
C ALA A 104 -4.57 1.02 -10.54
N LEU A 105 -3.48 1.76 -10.66
CA LEU A 105 -3.51 3.21 -10.53
C LEU A 105 -4.13 3.86 -11.77
N SER A 106 -4.87 4.95 -11.55
CA SER A 106 -5.45 5.78 -12.62
C SER A 106 -4.39 6.71 -13.21
N ASP A 107 -4.70 7.37 -14.34
CA ASP A 107 -3.82 8.34 -15.01
C ASP A 107 -3.47 9.57 -14.12
N GLU A 108 -4.29 9.85 -13.14
CA GLU A 108 -4.08 10.83 -12.09
C GLU A 108 -4.60 10.30 -10.76
N GLY A 109 -3.97 10.72 -9.65
CA GLY A 109 -4.42 10.25 -8.35
C GLY A 109 -3.55 10.68 -7.19
N GLU A 110 -3.88 10.09 -6.04
CA GLU A 110 -3.15 10.26 -4.79
C GLU A 110 -3.18 8.95 -3.99
N LEU A 111 -2.09 8.67 -3.29
CA LEU A 111 -2.00 7.58 -2.32
C LEU A 111 -1.01 7.95 -1.21
N ILE A 112 -1.13 7.29 -0.08
CA ILE A 112 -0.19 7.38 1.03
C ILE A 112 0.53 6.04 1.15
N LEU A 113 1.86 6.04 1.14
CA LEU A 113 2.67 4.87 1.47
C LEU A 113 3.13 5.00 2.91
N ALA A 114 2.57 4.22 3.82
CA ALA A 114 2.79 4.33 5.25
C ALA A 114 3.45 3.08 5.82
N ARG A 115 4.35 3.26 6.78
CA ARG A 115 4.89 2.18 7.61
C ARG A 115 5.00 2.60 9.07
N GLU A 116 5.08 1.65 9.97
CA GLU A 116 5.42 1.94 11.35
C GLU A 116 6.81 2.58 11.43
N SER A 117 6.93 3.58 12.30
CA SER A 117 8.21 4.24 12.55
C SER A 117 9.23 3.29 13.15
N ASP A 118 10.49 3.40 12.73
CA ASP A 118 11.60 2.64 13.31
C ASP A 118 11.83 2.96 14.80
N THR A 119 11.29 4.08 15.28
CA THR A 119 11.31 4.46 16.70
C THR A 119 10.29 3.70 17.55
N GLY A 120 9.38 2.93 16.92
CA GLY A 120 8.37 2.11 17.59
C GLY A 120 7.11 2.87 17.99
N SER A 121 6.91 4.11 17.53
CA SER A 121 5.67 4.88 17.73
C SER A 121 5.37 5.75 16.52
N GLY A 122 4.09 5.82 16.14
CA GLY A 122 3.63 6.61 15.01
C GLY A 122 3.92 6.00 13.64
N LEU A 123 3.60 6.74 12.60
CA LEU A 123 3.78 6.35 11.21
C LEU A 123 4.72 7.30 10.47
N PHE A 124 5.65 6.74 9.71
CA PHE A 124 6.29 7.43 8.63
C PHE A 124 5.43 7.28 7.37
N GLN A 125 5.19 8.38 6.67
CA GLN A 125 4.28 8.43 5.53
C GLN A 125 4.93 9.16 4.36
N LEU A 126 4.63 8.70 3.15
CA LEU A 126 4.91 9.40 1.90
C LEU A 126 3.57 9.67 1.23
N ASP A 127 3.17 10.94 1.19
CA ASP A 127 2.03 11.38 0.39
C ASP A 127 2.49 11.50 -1.06
N VAL A 128 1.93 10.69 -1.94
CA VAL A 128 2.27 10.63 -3.36
C VAL A 128 1.07 11.08 -4.18
N THR A 129 1.26 12.15 -4.95
CA THR A 129 0.26 12.64 -5.90
C THR A 129 0.84 12.61 -7.30
N TRP A 130 0.05 12.29 -8.30
CA TRP A 130 0.50 12.27 -9.68
C TRP A 130 -0.58 12.70 -10.67
N ASP A 131 -0.12 13.16 -11.79
CA ASP A 131 -0.87 13.42 -13.01
C ASP A 131 -0.07 12.86 -14.21
N GLN A 132 -0.54 13.12 -15.43
CA GLN A 132 0.13 12.62 -16.65
C GLN A 132 1.56 13.15 -16.82
N ASP A 133 1.88 14.31 -16.25
CA ASP A 133 3.13 15.04 -16.51
C ASP A 133 4.06 15.09 -15.30
N SER A 134 3.57 14.76 -14.10
CA SER A 134 4.34 14.93 -12.86
C SER A 134 3.93 14.00 -11.73
N CYS A 135 4.90 13.74 -10.85
CA CYS A 135 4.69 13.07 -9.58
C CYS A 135 5.28 13.91 -8.45
N THR A 136 4.55 14.05 -7.34
CA THR A 136 5.03 14.75 -6.15
C THR A 136 5.03 13.79 -4.97
N VAL A 137 6.13 13.76 -4.22
CA VAL A 137 6.29 12.95 -3.01
C VAL A 137 6.57 13.87 -1.83
N SER A 138 5.76 13.76 -0.79
CA SER A 138 5.87 14.58 0.43
C SER A 138 6.03 13.67 1.64
N PRO A 139 7.23 13.58 2.24
CA PRO A 139 7.44 12.80 3.45
C PRO A 139 6.84 13.51 4.67
N SER A 140 6.20 12.74 5.52
CA SER A 140 5.59 13.22 6.75
C SER A 140 5.74 12.19 7.89
N TYR A 141 5.49 12.62 9.12
CA TYR A 141 5.49 11.78 10.30
C TYR A 141 4.26 12.09 11.16
N ASP A 142 3.44 11.08 11.39
CA ASP A 142 2.30 11.15 12.31
C ASP A 142 2.62 10.40 13.61
N ALA A 143 2.91 11.13 14.67
CA ALA A 143 3.25 10.57 15.97
C ALA A 143 2.11 9.79 16.65
N SER A 144 0.87 10.00 16.21
CA SER A 144 -0.33 9.33 16.75
C SER A 144 -0.91 8.31 15.78
N GLY A 145 -0.39 8.25 14.55
CA GLY A 145 -0.86 7.35 13.51
C GLY A 145 -0.63 5.89 13.87
N THR A 146 -1.55 5.07 13.41
CA THR A 146 -1.44 3.60 13.43
C THR A 146 -1.85 3.07 12.08
N LEU A 147 -1.17 2.04 11.60
CA LEU A 147 -1.61 1.37 10.37
C LEU A 147 -3.03 0.81 10.56
N PRO A 148 -3.93 1.04 9.60
CA PRO A 148 -5.24 0.39 9.65
C PRO A 148 -5.02 -1.12 9.60
N GLU A 149 -5.87 -1.86 10.31
CA GLU A 149 -5.85 -3.32 10.23
C GLU A 149 -6.00 -3.76 8.77
N ALA A 150 -5.32 -4.83 8.40
CA ALA A 150 -5.52 -5.42 7.08
C ALA A 150 -7.01 -5.75 6.93
N ASP A 151 -7.63 -5.28 5.86
CA ASP A 151 -8.98 -5.75 5.53
C ASP A 151 -8.87 -7.22 5.12
N THR A 152 -9.08 -8.08 6.08
CA THR A 152 -9.12 -9.53 5.88
C THR A 152 -10.52 -9.97 5.45
N SER A 153 -11.43 -9.03 5.22
CA SER A 153 -12.75 -9.33 4.71
C SER A 153 -12.65 -9.67 3.22
N MET A 154 -12.98 -10.89 2.91
CA MET A 154 -13.17 -11.34 1.54
C MET A 154 -14.65 -11.20 1.20
N THR A 155 -14.96 -10.64 0.05
CA THR A 155 -16.35 -10.59 -0.44
C THR A 155 -16.84 -12.00 -0.77
N ASN A 156 -18.17 -12.18 -0.78
CA ASN A 156 -18.78 -13.45 -1.19
C ASN A 156 -18.33 -13.88 -2.60
N ALA A 157 -18.14 -12.93 -3.51
CA ALA A 157 -17.70 -13.19 -4.88
C ALA A 157 -16.24 -13.69 -4.93
N GLU A 158 -15.35 -13.05 -4.20
CA GLU A 158 -13.94 -13.46 -4.08
C GLU A 158 -13.78 -14.83 -3.40
N ALA A 159 -14.61 -15.11 -2.39
CA ALA A 159 -14.62 -16.43 -1.76
C ALA A 159 -15.09 -17.52 -2.73
N VAL A 160 -16.08 -17.23 -3.57
CA VAL A 160 -16.54 -18.14 -4.62
C VAL A 160 -15.44 -18.38 -5.66
N GLU A 161 -14.75 -17.33 -6.09
CA GLU A 161 -13.63 -17.44 -7.02
C GLU A 161 -12.48 -18.25 -6.42
N TYR A 162 -12.08 -17.94 -5.18
CA TYR A 162 -11.06 -18.69 -4.45
C TYR A 162 -11.38 -20.19 -4.38
N PHE A 163 -12.61 -20.56 -3.95
CA PHE A 163 -13.01 -21.98 -3.88
C PHE A 163 -13.06 -22.64 -5.26
N SER A 164 -13.45 -21.91 -6.29
CA SER A 164 -13.52 -22.42 -7.66
C SER A 164 -12.14 -22.69 -8.27
N ALA A 165 -11.09 -22.07 -7.75
CA ALA A 165 -9.71 -22.28 -8.15
C ALA A 165 -9.01 -23.43 -7.39
N LEU A 166 -9.57 -23.90 -6.26
CA LEU A 166 -8.99 -24.98 -5.46
C LEU A 166 -9.09 -26.34 -6.18
N PRO A 167 -8.14 -27.27 -5.97
CA PRO A 167 -8.31 -28.66 -6.37
C PRO A 167 -9.49 -29.29 -5.62
N PRO A 168 -10.40 -30.05 -6.25
CA PRO A 168 -11.51 -30.72 -5.55
C PRO A 168 -11.04 -31.60 -4.37
N ALA A 169 -9.90 -32.25 -4.52
CA ALA A 169 -9.32 -33.10 -3.48
C ALA A 169 -9.01 -32.37 -2.16
N SER A 170 -8.61 -31.08 -2.22
CA SER A 170 -8.36 -30.27 -1.02
C SER A 170 -9.64 -29.97 -0.23
N LEU A 171 -10.79 -30.06 -0.89
CA LEU A 171 -12.13 -29.93 -0.31
C LEU A 171 -12.76 -31.30 0.04
N GLY A 172 -12.04 -32.41 -0.19
CA GLY A 172 -12.58 -33.77 -0.02
C GLY A 172 -13.68 -34.09 -1.04
N LEU A 173 -13.63 -33.48 -2.22
CA LEU A 173 -14.53 -33.70 -3.35
C LEU A 173 -13.87 -34.59 -4.39
N SER A 174 -14.69 -35.22 -5.26
CA SER A 174 -14.22 -36.09 -6.34
C SER A 174 -13.87 -35.27 -7.59
N GLY A 175 -13.00 -35.83 -8.45
CA GLY A 175 -12.67 -35.25 -9.77
C GLY A 175 -11.39 -34.41 -9.75
N ASP A 176 -11.00 -33.95 -10.95
CA ASP A 176 -9.73 -33.28 -11.16
C ASP A 176 -9.84 -31.75 -11.19
N THR A 177 -11.04 -31.22 -11.43
CA THR A 177 -11.29 -29.77 -11.53
C THR A 177 -12.63 -29.39 -10.89
N MET A 178 -12.72 -28.15 -10.41
CA MET A 178 -13.98 -27.56 -9.88
C MET A 178 -14.98 -27.21 -10.98
N ALA A 179 -14.65 -27.35 -12.27
CA ALA A 179 -15.55 -27.01 -13.37
C ALA A 179 -16.88 -27.83 -13.39
N ALA A 180 -16.89 -28.99 -12.71
CA ALA A 180 -18.11 -29.81 -12.56
C ALA A 180 -18.98 -29.38 -11.37
N TYR A 181 -18.53 -28.42 -10.59
CA TYR A 181 -19.17 -27.96 -9.37
C TYR A 181 -19.64 -26.50 -9.52
N SER A 182 -20.70 -26.16 -8.76
CA SER A 182 -21.15 -24.80 -8.57
C SER A 182 -20.93 -24.42 -7.11
N VAL A 183 -20.25 -23.30 -6.88
CA VAL A 183 -19.97 -22.77 -5.55
C VAL A 183 -20.89 -21.58 -5.29
N PHE A 184 -21.50 -21.54 -4.11
CA PHE A 184 -22.34 -20.46 -3.65
C PHE A 184 -21.93 -20.03 -2.26
N CYS A 185 -21.73 -18.73 -2.04
CA CYS A 185 -21.55 -18.15 -0.73
C CYS A 185 -22.89 -17.67 -0.17
N GLU A 186 -23.20 -18.01 1.07
CA GLU A 186 -24.37 -17.49 1.78
C GLU A 186 -24.14 -16.03 2.19
N ASP A 187 -25.20 -15.26 2.27
CA ASP A 187 -25.11 -13.90 2.79
C ASP A 187 -24.86 -13.89 4.29
N GLY A 188 -23.97 -12.98 4.72
CA GLY A 188 -23.58 -12.83 6.10
C GLY A 188 -22.41 -13.70 6.51
N GLN A 189 -22.03 -13.61 7.79
CA GLN A 189 -20.88 -14.31 8.38
C GLN A 189 -21.33 -15.18 9.55
N VAL A 190 -20.67 -16.30 9.73
CA VAL A 190 -20.83 -17.20 10.88
C VAL A 190 -19.60 -17.04 11.77
N LEU A 191 -19.81 -16.87 13.07
CA LEU A 191 -18.68 -16.83 14.02
C LEU A 191 -18.32 -18.27 14.45
N LEU A 192 -17.10 -18.69 14.14
CA LEU A 192 -16.50 -19.94 14.64
C LEU A 192 -15.43 -19.57 15.67
N ASP A 193 -15.71 -19.87 16.94
CA ASP A 193 -14.83 -19.52 18.07
C ASP A 193 -14.43 -18.04 18.11
N GLY A 194 -15.34 -17.14 17.68
CA GLY A 194 -15.12 -15.71 17.62
C GLY A 194 -14.49 -15.22 16.31
N VAL A 195 -14.11 -16.11 15.41
CA VAL A 195 -13.53 -15.76 14.09
C VAL A 195 -14.65 -15.68 13.06
N PRO A 196 -14.79 -14.56 12.32
CA PRO A 196 -15.75 -14.43 11.24
C PRO A 196 -15.43 -15.37 10.07
N CYS A 197 -16.40 -16.18 9.67
CA CYS A 197 -16.28 -17.10 8.55
C CYS A 197 -17.40 -16.91 7.55
N LEU A 198 -17.08 -17.03 6.26
CA LEU A 198 -18.06 -17.12 5.18
C LEU A 198 -18.55 -18.57 5.05
N CYS A 199 -19.84 -18.75 4.74
CA CYS A 199 -20.42 -20.08 4.54
C CYS A 199 -20.57 -20.38 3.04
N LEU A 200 -19.83 -21.37 2.54
CA LEU A 200 -19.88 -21.76 1.14
C LEU A 200 -20.52 -23.13 0.97
N ASN A 201 -21.42 -23.24 -0.02
CA ASN A 201 -22.10 -24.47 -0.38
C ASN A 201 -21.68 -24.91 -1.77
N ILE A 202 -21.38 -26.18 -1.91
CA ILE A 202 -20.95 -26.77 -3.17
C ILE A 202 -22.01 -27.73 -3.68
N TYR A 203 -22.33 -27.61 -4.96
CA TYR A 203 -23.28 -28.43 -5.68
C TYR A 203 -22.65 -29.05 -6.90
N GLN A 204 -23.08 -30.26 -7.27
CA GLN A 204 -22.71 -30.90 -8.53
C GLN A 204 -24.00 -31.32 -9.25
N SER A 205 -24.17 -30.84 -10.48
CA SER A 205 -25.40 -31.09 -11.27
C SER A 205 -26.67 -30.76 -10.47
N GLY A 206 -26.69 -29.66 -9.73
CA GLY A 206 -27.80 -29.21 -8.90
C GLY A 206 -28.01 -29.99 -7.60
N ARG A 207 -27.15 -30.98 -7.27
CA ARG A 207 -27.23 -31.75 -6.03
C ARG A 207 -26.19 -31.21 -5.03
N TYR A 208 -26.66 -30.94 -3.82
CA TYR A 208 -25.78 -30.56 -2.70
C TYR A 208 -24.71 -31.64 -2.45
N GLN A 209 -23.48 -31.20 -2.26
CA GLN A 209 -22.31 -32.03 -1.99
C GLN A 209 -21.73 -31.78 -0.60
N ALA A 210 -21.45 -30.51 -0.27
CA ALA A 210 -20.84 -30.13 0.99
C ALA A 210 -21.06 -28.66 1.32
N SER A 211 -20.92 -28.35 2.62
CA SER A 211 -20.78 -26.96 3.10
C SER A 211 -19.44 -26.78 3.78
N TYR A 212 -18.95 -25.55 3.69
CA TYR A 212 -17.67 -25.15 4.28
C TYR A 212 -17.83 -23.81 5.00
N LEU A 213 -17.12 -23.66 6.11
CA LEU A 213 -16.84 -22.38 6.70
C LEU A 213 -15.42 -21.98 6.29
N PHE A 214 -15.26 -20.77 5.81
CA PHE A 214 -14.00 -20.22 5.34
C PHE A 214 -13.70 -18.95 6.12
N SER A 215 -12.56 -18.92 6.80
CA SER A 215 -12.03 -17.75 7.46
C SER A 215 -11.16 -16.97 6.47
N PRO A 216 -11.57 -15.76 6.03
CA PRO A 216 -10.76 -14.94 5.14
C PRO A 216 -9.43 -14.50 5.75
N ALA A 217 -9.40 -14.31 7.08
CA ALA A 217 -8.25 -13.78 7.81
C ALA A 217 -7.00 -14.65 7.72
N ASP A 218 -7.17 -15.98 7.82
CA ASP A 218 -6.08 -16.96 7.84
C ASP A 218 -6.21 -18.00 6.72
N ARG A 219 -7.22 -17.82 5.84
CA ARG A 219 -7.56 -18.74 4.73
C ARG A 219 -7.83 -20.16 5.18
N GLN A 220 -8.18 -20.36 6.46
CA GLN A 220 -8.51 -21.67 6.99
C GLN A 220 -9.89 -22.10 6.49
N ILE A 221 -9.97 -23.35 6.02
CA ILE A 221 -11.22 -23.97 5.55
C ILE A 221 -11.63 -25.04 6.55
N TYR A 222 -12.92 -25.05 6.89
CA TYR A 222 -13.54 -26.07 7.73
C TYR A 222 -14.69 -26.70 6.96
N ARG A 223 -14.82 -28.03 7.05
CA ARG A 223 -16.00 -28.74 6.55
C ARG A 223 -17.11 -28.65 7.59
N LEU A 224 -18.29 -28.21 7.17
CA LEU A 224 -19.49 -28.13 8.01
C LEU A 224 -20.43 -29.30 7.68
N ASP A 225 -20.70 -30.16 8.65
CA ASP A 225 -21.79 -31.13 8.58
C ASP A 225 -23.08 -30.45 9.05
N ARG A 226 -23.97 -30.12 8.10
CA ARG A 226 -25.24 -29.42 8.40
C ARG A 226 -26.25 -30.26 9.18
N THR A 227 -26.05 -31.57 9.27
CA THR A 227 -26.96 -32.46 10.00
C THR A 227 -26.59 -32.52 11.48
N THR A 228 -25.29 -32.58 11.76
CA THR A 228 -24.76 -32.69 13.12
C THR A 228 -24.22 -31.38 13.66
N GLU A 229 -24.14 -30.33 12.83
CA GLU A 229 -23.52 -29.05 13.10
C GLU A 229 -22.03 -29.15 13.49
N GLN A 230 -21.40 -30.28 13.17
CA GLN A 230 -19.99 -30.48 13.41
C GLN A 230 -19.14 -29.75 12.39
N VAL A 231 -18.11 -29.08 12.90
CA VAL A 231 -17.11 -28.37 12.09
C VAL A 231 -15.76 -29.07 12.23
N THR A 232 -15.15 -29.42 11.10
CA THR A 232 -13.88 -30.13 11.04
C THR A 232 -12.89 -29.34 10.18
N PRO A 233 -11.70 -28.96 10.69
CA PRO A 233 -10.72 -28.28 9.88
C PRO A 233 -10.25 -29.17 8.73
N LEU A 234 -10.11 -28.58 7.55
CA LEU A 234 -9.43 -29.22 6.43
C LEU A 234 -7.96 -28.82 6.48
N THR A 235 -7.10 -29.82 6.47
CA THR A 235 -5.66 -29.59 6.30
C THR A 235 -5.39 -29.59 4.80
N PRO A 236 -4.80 -28.52 4.23
CA PRO A 236 -4.47 -28.44 2.81
C PRO A 236 -3.46 -29.48 2.39
#